data_bcb2ef9229454290d7972016aaeae28e
#
_entry.id   bcb2ef9229454290d7972016aaeae28e
#
_cell.length_a   1.000
_cell.length_b   1.000
_cell.length_c   1.000
_cell.angle_alpha   90.00
_cell.angle_beta   90.00
_cell.angle_gamma   90.00
#
_symmetry.space_group_name_H-M   'P 1'
#
loop_
_entity.id
_entity.type
_entity.pdbx_description
1 polymer ?
#
loop_
_entity_poly.entity_id
_entity_poly.type
_entity_poly.pdbx_seq_one_letter_code
_entity_poly.pdbx_strand_id
1 'polypeptide(L)'
;MNPRDRFLAAVSGGALAFAPILWERLPALVHQERADWWQDPAVGQRLIADAAALAHADAMFVFVAAEAIKCAVSAGEVGNDALDSLVQRAEIENGVELIRCLHDVATHGVIAVVPAPSALQVAFDGAEIEAAEDAFSDLASAFLGAGADALAVTARQTDDVAAGVRRAAETGRLFGRPVLGFCEADGVASGWTADGSSLGVVSPEGVWPAVTAGVVITAGDVSGRWDAPFLRDVGGARP
;
A
#
# COMPACT_ATOMS: atom_id res chain seq x y z
N MET A 1 -5.70 2.21 22.92
CA MET A 1 -5.60 1.33 21.74
C MET A 1 -4.36 1.76 20.97
N ASN A 2 -3.44 0.85 20.66
CA ASN A 2 -2.27 1.20 19.87
C ASN A 2 -2.67 1.48 18.41
N PRO A 3 -1.80 2.10 17.58
CA PRO A 3 -2.13 2.45 16.19
C PRO A 3 -2.57 1.24 15.35
N ARG A 4 -1.86 0.11 15.44
CA ARG A 4 -2.20 -1.11 14.70
C ARG A 4 -3.57 -1.67 15.08
N ASP A 5 -3.87 -1.73 16.39
CA ASP A 5 -5.18 -2.21 16.84
C ASP A 5 -6.32 -1.29 16.37
N ARG A 6 -6.05 0.03 16.32
CA ARG A 6 -7.00 1.00 15.79
C ARG A 6 -7.25 0.79 14.31
N PHE A 7 -6.21 0.55 13.52
CA PHE A 7 -6.35 0.21 12.11
C PHE A 7 -7.18 -1.06 11.91
N LEU A 8 -6.87 -2.14 12.63
CA LEU A 8 -7.63 -3.39 12.54
C LEU A 8 -9.10 -3.24 12.95
N ALA A 9 -9.38 -2.43 13.96
CA ALA A 9 -10.75 -2.07 14.32
C ALA A 9 -11.43 -1.23 13.23
N ALA A 10 -10.71 -0.29 12.60
CA ALA A 10 -11.25 0.59 11.57
C ALA A 10 -11.68 -0.17 10.32
N VAL A 11 -10.89 -1.14 9.84
CA VAL A 11 -11.26 -1.96 8.67
C VAL A 11 -12.49 -2.84 8.92
N SER A 12 -12.86 -3.02 10.20
CA SER A 12 -14.10 -3.69 10.63
C SER A 12 -15.22 -2.72 10.98
N GLY A 13 -15.07 -1.42 10.70
CA GLY A 13 -16.07 -0.39 10.97
C GLY A 13 -16.18 0.05 12.43
N GLY A 14 -15.27 -0.38 13.32
CA GLY A 14 -15.34 -0.13 14.77
C GLY A 14 -14.54 1.09 15.26
N ALA A 15 -13.75 1.74 14.42
CA ALA A 15 -12.92 2.88 14.78
C ALA A 15 -12.61 3.76 13.55
N LEU A 16 -11.98 4.92 13.80
CA LEU A 16 -11.39 5.75 12.75
C LEU A 16 -9.87 5.56 12.75
N ALA A 17 -9.28 5.20 11.62
CA ALA A 17 -7.84 5.06 11.45
C ALA A 17 -7.33 5.91 10.29
N PHE A 18 -6.10 6.41 10.43
CA PHE A 18 -5.41 7.19 9.41
C PHE A 18 -4.26 6.39 8.81
N ALA A 19 -4.27 6.22 7.49
CA ALA A 19 -3.24 5.53 6.73
C ALA A 19 -2.79 6.42 5.55
N PRO A 20 -1.78 7.28 5.76
CA PRO A 20 -1.30 8.17 4.70
C PRO A 20 -0.51 7.41 3.62
N ILE A 21 -0.67 7.85 2.36
CA ILE A 21 0.13 7.35 1.23
C ILE A 21 1.39 8.22 1.14
N LEU A 22 2.53 7.72 1.63
CA LEU A 22 3.77 8.51 1.79
C LEU A 22 4.99 7.86 1.14
N TRP A 23 4.85 6.75 0.41
CA TRP A 23 5.97 5.92 -0.04
C TRP A 23 7.08 6.69 -0.74
N GLU A 24 6.73 7.49 -1.73
CA GLU A 24 7.70 8.28 -2.50
C GLU A 24 8.31 9.43 -1.68
N ARG A 25 7.64 9.86 -0.62
CA ARG A 25 8.08 10.94 0.26
C ARG A 25 8.86 10.47 1.49
N LEU A 26 8.84 9.18 1.80
CA LEU A 26 9.49 8.64 2.99
C LEU A 26 10.95 9.11 3.15
N PRO A 27 11.81 9.02 2.12
CA PRO A 27 13.19 9.48 2.26
C PRO A 27 13.31 10.95 2.64
N ALA A 28 12.54 11.81 1.99
CA ALA A 28 12.58 13.26 2.25
C ALA A 28 12.04 13.63 3.64
N LEU A 29 11.00 12.92 4.12
CA LEU A 29 10.40 13.18 5.44
C LEU A 29 11.34 12.88 6.60
N VAL A 30 12.23 11.91 6.43
CA VAL A 30 13.18 11.48 7.47
C VAL A 30 14.62 11.83 7.13
N HIS A 31 14.84 12.75 6.18
CA HIS A 31 16.16 13.23 5.76
C HIS A 31 17.13 12.11 5.31
N GLN A 32 16.58 11.13 4.58
CA GLN A 32 17.35 10.03 4.00
C GLN A 32 17.46 10.23 2.49
N GLU A 33 18.69 10.20 1.96
CA GLU A 33 18.98 10.44 0.54
C GLU A 33 19.02 9.15 -0.30
N ARG A 34 19.03 7.97 0.34
CA ARG A 34 19.19 6.69 -0.36
C ARG A 34 17.91 6.30 -1.11
N ALA A 35 17.99 6.21 -2.43
CA ALA A 35 16.84 5.90 -3.29
C ALA A 35 16.37 4.43 -3.18
N ASP A 36 17.29 3.51 -2.87
CA ASP A 36 17.05 2.07 -2.76
C ASP A 36 16.82 1.59 -1.30
N TRP A 37 16.44 2.50 -0.41
CA TRP A 37 16.26 2.26 1.03
C TRP A 37 15.34 1.06 1.34
N TRP A 38 14.36 0.80 0.51
CA TRP A 38 13.38 -0.26 0.66
C TRP A 38 13.96 -1.67 0.35
N GLN A 39 15.12 -1.75 -0.31
CA GLN A 39 15.84 -2.99 -0.56
C GLN A 39 16.63 -3.49 0.66
N ASP A 40 16.80 -2.65 1.68
CA ASP A 40 17.38 -3.02 2.96
C ASP A 40 16.27 -3.04 4.02
N PRO A 41 15.77 -4.24 4.41
CA PRO A 41 14.62 -4.35 5.31
C PRO A 41 14.80 -3.61 6.64
N ALA A 42 16.02 -3.58 7.21
CA ALA A 42 16.27 -2.90 8.47
C ALA A 42 16.23 -1.37 8.32
N VAL A 43 16.73 -0.85 7.21
CA VAL A 43 16.63 0.58 6.87
C VAL A 43 15.18 0.94 6.60
N GLY A 44 14.49 0.16 5.76
CA GLY A 44 13.10 0.39 5.40
C GLY A 44 12.15 0.36 6.60
N GLN A 45 12.32 -0.62 7.50
CA GLN A 45 11.55 -0.72 8.73
C GLN A 45 11.67 0.55 9.57
N ARG A 46 12.89 1.04 9.79
CA ARG A 46 13.13 2.26 10.59
C ARG A 46 12.50 3.48 9.93
N LEU A 47 12.70 3.67 8.62
CA LEU A 47 12.16 4.82 7.90
C LEU A 47 10.64 4.86 7.92
N ILE A 48 9.99 3.71 7.71
CA ILE A 48 8.53 3.60 7.75
C ILE A 48 8.01 3.87 9.18
N ALA A 49 8.66 3.32 10.20
CA ALA A 49 8.26 3.54 11.59
C ALA A 49 8.41 5.02 12.01
N ASP A 50 9.52 5.67 11.65
CA ASP A 50 9.76 7.09 11.92
C ASP A 50 8.72 7.98 11.21
N ALA A 51 8.42 7.71 9.94
CA ALA A 51 7.42 8.45 9.18
C ALA A 51 5.99 8.21 9.72
N ALA A 52 5.67 6.98 10.12
CA ALA A 52 4.38 6.66 10.74
C ALA A 52 4.19 7.42 12.06
N ALA A 53 5.22 7.45 12.90
CA ALA A 53 5.19 8.20 14.15
C ALA A 53 5.05 9.71 13.91
N LEU A 54 5.78 10.26 12.93
CA LEU A 54 5.74 11.67 12.56
C LEU A 54 4.36 12.09 12.03
N ALA A 55 3.71 11.23 11.23
CA ALA A 55 2.40 11.48 10.66
C ALA A 55 1.25 11.11 11.60
N HIS A 56 1.52 10.59 12.81
CA HIS A 56 0.50 9.99 13.68
C HIS A 56 -0.37 8.95 12.97
N ALA A 57 0.24 8.19 12.05
CA ALA A 57 -0.44 7.19 11.26
C ALA A 57 -0.84 5.97 12.10
N ASP A 58 -1.91 5.30 11.74
CA ASP A 58 -2.31 4.01 12.33
C ASP A 58 -1.84 2.84 11.49
N ALA A 59 -1.66 3.06 10.16
CA ALA A 59 -1.09 2.10 9.24
C ALA A 59 -0.29 2.81 8.14
N MET A 60 0.60 2.06 7.48
CA MET A 60 1.43 2.55 6.39
C MET A 60 1.29 1.66 5.16
N PHE A 61 1.25 2.28 3.99
CA PHE A 61 1.28 1.59 2.70
C PHE A 61 2.72 1.23 2.33
N VAL A 62 2.92 0.00 1.84
CA VAL A 62 4.20 -0.55 1.39
C VAL A 62 4.09 -0.93 -0.08
N PHE A 63 4.81 -0.21 -0.95
CA PHE A 63 4.71 -0.29 -2.42
C PHE A 63 5.83 -1.12 -3.06
N VAL A 64 6.36 -2.10 -2.38
CA VAL A 64 7.49 -2.91 -2.87
C VAL A 64 7.21 -3.55 -4.23
N ALA A 65 5.98 -4.05 -4.46
CA ALA A 65 5.64 -4.64 -5.76
C ALA A 65 5.78 -3.62 -6.90
N ALA A 66 5.35 -2.38 -6.70
CA ALA A 66 5.49 -1.33 -7.72
C ALA A 66 6.97 -1.01 -8.02
N GLU A 67 7.82 -0.98 -6.99
CA GLU A 67 9.25 -0.74 -7.16
C GLU A 67 9.95 -1.92 -7.88
N ALA A 68 9.63 -3.16 -7.52
CA ALA A 68 10.16 -4.34 -8.20
C ALA A 68 9.76 -4.37 -9.68
N ILE A 69 8.52 -4.01 -10.00
CA ILE A 69 8.03 -3.89 -11.38
C ILE A 69 8.80 -2.79 -12.13
N LYS A 70 9.01 -1.61 -11.52
CA LYS A 70 9.83 -0.55 -12.12
C LYS A 70 11.25 -1.03 -12.43
N CYS A 71 11.86 -1.81 -11.53
CA CYS A 71 13.18 -2.40 -11.75
C CYS A 71 13.18 -3.39 -12.93
N ALA A 72 12.20 -4.32 -12.98
CA ALA A 72 12.07 -5.30 -14.05
C ALA A 72 11.87 -4.64 -15.42
N VAL A 73 10.93 -3.71 -15.52
CA VAL A 73 10.66 -2.95 -16.75
C VAL A 73 11.88 -2.13 -17.19
N SER A 74 12.59 -1.51 -16.26
CA SER A 74 13.82 -0.77 -16.55
C SER A 74 14.96 -1.67 -17.02
N ALA A 75 14.96 -2.94 -16.63
CA ALA A 75 15.88 -3.96 -17.15
C ALA A 75 15.47 -4.51 -18.52
N GLY A 76 14.33 -4.08 -19.06
CA GLY A 76 13.81 -4.53 -20.36
C GLY A 76 13.08 -5.88 -20.33
N GLU A 77 12.64 -6.32 -19.16
CA GLU A 77 11.88 -7.56 -19.00
C GLU A 77 10.44 -7.36 -19.52
N VAL A 78 9.93 -8.32 -20.28
CA VAL A 78 8.63 -8.28 -20.94
C VAL A 78 7.95 -9.64 -20.97
N GLY A 79 6.63 -9.66 -21.20
CA GLY A 79 5.86 -10.88 -21.44
C GLY A 79 5.64 -11.75 -20.19
N ASN A 80 5.17 -12.96 -20.43
CA ASN A 80 4.80 -13.91 -19.37
C ASN A 80 6.00 -14.33 -18.51
N ASP A 81 7.17 -14.58 -19.11
CA ASP A 81 8.37 -15.03 -18.39
C ASP A 81 8.79 -14.03 -17.30
N ALA A 82 8.60 -12.73 -17.57
CA ALA A 82 8.88 -11.68 -16.58
C ALA A 82 7.89 -11.70 -15.42
N LEU A 83 6.61 -11.97 -15.69
CA LEU A 83 5.57 -12.13 -14.67
C LEU A 83 5.78 -13.40 -13.83
N ASP A 84 6.08 -14.54 -14.48
CA ASP A 84 6.30 -15.82 -13.82
C ASP A 84 7.49 -15.77 -12.86
N SER A 85 8.51 -14.95 -13.17
CA SER A 85 9.68 -14.75 -12.32
C SER A 85 9.53 -13.65 -11.28
N LEU A 86 8.48 -12.84 -11.33
CA LEU A 86 8.34 -11.60 -10.55
C LEU A 86 8.45 -11.85 -9.04
N VAL A 87 7.78 -12.87 -8.51
CA VAL A 87 7.77 -13.17 -7.06
C VAL A 87 9.13 -13.68 -6.56
N GLN A 88 9.95 -14.25 -7.46
CA GLN A 88 11.27 -14.80 -7.13
C GLN A 88 12.39 -13.74 -7.25
N ARG A 89 12.07 -12.51 -7.58
CA ARG A 89 13.05 -11.42 -7.66
C ARG A 89 13.53 -11.03 -6.27
N ALA A 90 14.81 -10.70 -6.18
CA ALA A 90 15.42 -10.24 -4.94
C ALA A 90 14.70 -9.01 -4.34
N GLU A 91 14.16 -8.14 -5.19
CA GLU A 91 13.38 -6.98 -4.77
C GLU A 91 12.09 -7.38 -4.03
N ILE A 92 11.40 -8.42 -4.49
CA ILE A 92 10.20 -8.93 -3.82
C ILE A 92 10.58 -9.69 -2.54
N GLU A 93 11.65 -10.49 -2.56
CA GLU A 93 12.15 -11.18 -1.36
C GLU A 93 12.52 -10.18 -0.25
N ASN A 94 13.24 -9.10 -0.60
CA ASN A 94 13.56 -8.02 0.33
C ASN A 94 12.29 -7.32 0.85
N GLY A 95 11.29 -7.13 -0.01
CA GLY A 95 10.01 -6.57 0.37
C GLY A 95 9.19 -7.46 1.31
N VAL A 96 9.20 -8.77 1.08
CA VAL A 96 8.59 -9.76 1.98
C VAL A 96 9.27 -9.70 3.35
N GLU A 97 10.60 -9.61 3.39
CA GLU A 97 11.33 -9.47 4.65
C GLU A 97 11.06 -8.13 5.33
N LEU A 98 10.97 -7.03 4.59
CA LEU A 98 10.57 -5.73 5.13
C LEU A 98 9.19 -5.78 5.79
N ILE A 99 8.19 -6.39 5.13
CA ILE A 99 6.85 -6.56 5.69
C ILE A 99 6.92 -7.39 6.98
N ARG A 100 7.72 -8.46 7.01
CA ARG A 100 7.92 -9.30 8.20
C ARG A 100 8.54 -8.50 9.35
N CYS A 101 9.60 -7.73 9.08
CA CYS A 101 10.21 -6.85 10.06
C CYS A 101 9.23 -5.82 10.63
N LEU A 102 8.40 -5.20 9.79
CA LEU A 102 7.36 -4.25 10.21
C LEU A 102 6.29 -4.94 11.06
N HIS A 103 5.86 -6.15 10.68
CA HIS A 103 4.89 -6.95 11.41
C HIS A 103 5.39 -7.30 12.82
N ASP A 104 6.65 -7.70 12.95
CA ASP A 104 7.25 -8.13 14.21
C ASP A 104 7.36 -6.99 15.24
N VAL A 105 7.57 -5.75 14.79
CA VAL A 105 7.57 -4.57 15.65
C VAL A 105 6.15 -4.21 16.12
N ALA A 106 5.14 -4.52 15.31
CA ALA A 106 3.71 -4.44 15.63
C ALA A 106 3.20 -3.06 16.15
N THR A 107 3.88 -1.97 15.82
CA THR A 107 3.50 -0.61 16.27
C THR A 107 2.41 0.01 15.43
N HIS A 108 2.45 -0.21 14.10
CA HIS A 108 1.51 0.32 13.12
C HIS A 108 1.01 -0.79 12.22
N GLY A 109 -0.18 -0.63 11.62
CA GLY A 109 -0.68 -1.55 10.60
C GLY A 109 0.17 -1.49 9.33
N VAL A 110 0.33 -2.63 8.66
CA VAL A 110 1.08 -2.77 7.40
C VAL A 110 0.11 -3.10 6.29
N ILE A 111 0.01 -2.21 5.30
CA ILE A 111 -0.84 -2.37 4.11
C ILE A 111 0.07 -2.64 2.93
N ALA A 112 0.14 -3.88 2.47
CA ALA A 112 0.91 -4.21 1.27
C ALA A 112 0.13 -3.84 0.01
N VAL A 113 0.78 -3.14 -0.93
CA VAL A 113 0.15 -2.69 -2.17
C VAL A 113 0.56 -3.59 -3.32
N VAL A 114 -0.43 -4.08 -4.05
CA VAL A 114 -0.24 -4.90 -5.26
C VAL A 114 -1.00 -4.26 -6.43
N PRO A 115 -0.35 -4.00 -7.57
CA PRO A 115 -1.04 -3.56 -8.77
C PRO A 115 -2.06 -4.60 -9.24
N ALA A 116 -3.23 -4.17 -9.72
CA ALA A 116 -4.24 -5.06 -10.27
C ALA A 116 -3.69 -5.87 -11.47
N PRO A 117 -4.27 -7.04 -11.79
CA PRO A 117 -3.80 -7.86 -12.92
C PRO A 117 -3.69 -7.10 -14.23
N SER A 118 -4.66 -6.27 -14.58
CA SER A 118 -4.61 -5.41 -15.76
C SER A 118 -3.44 -4.43 -15.75
N ALA A 119 -3.06 -3.91 -14.57
CA ALA A 119 -1.91 -3.02 -14.43
C ALA A 119 -0.57 -3.78 -14.60
N LEU A 120 -0.50 -5.01 -14.10
CA LEU A 120 0.64 -5.92 -14.33
C LEU A 120 0.77 -6.25 -15.82
N GLN A 121 -0.32 -6.63 -16.49
CA GLN A 121 -0.33 -6.90 -17.92
C GLN A 121 0.16 -5.72 -18.74
N VAL A 122 -0.28 -4.50 -18.42
CA VAL A 122 0.17 -3.28 -19.11
C VAL A 122 1.64 -2.97 -18.83
N ALA A 123 2.15 -3.28 -17.64
CA ALA A 123 3.54 -3.02 -17.28
C ALA A 123 4.51 -3.93 -18.04
N PHE A 124 4.13 -5.20 -18.26
CA PHE A 124 4.93 -6.19 -18.98
C PHE A 124 4.36 -6.40 -20.39
N ASP A 125 4.86 -5.62 -21.36
CA ASP A 125 4.39 -5.64 -22.74
C ASP A 125 4.41 -7.08 -23.31
N GLY A 126 3.30 -7.45 -23.96
CA GLY A 126 3.10 -8.79 -24.52
C GLY A 126 2.68 -9.86 -23.51
N ALA A 127 2.46 -9.51 -22.23
CA ALA A 127 1.96 -10.44 -21.23
C ALA A 127 0.47 -10.76 -21.44
N GLU A 128 0.10 -12.00 -21.16
CA GLU A 128 -1.30 -12.46 -21.12
C GLU A 128 -1.94 -12.13 -19.79
N ILE A 129 -3.26 -11.93 -19.78
CA ILE A 129 -3.98 -11.57 -18.57
C ILE A 129 -3.95 -12.71 -17.53
N GLU A 130 -3.95 -13.95 -17.94
CA GLU A 130 -3.86 -15.13 -17.11
C GLU A 130 -2.54 -15.16 -16.32
N ALA A 131 -1.41 -14.90 -16.99
CA ALA A 131 -0.10 -14.79 -16.32
C ALA A 131 -0.06 -13.62 -15.32
N ALA A 132 -0.68 -12.49 -15.67
CA ALA A 132 -0.79 -11.35 -14.76
C ALA A 132 -1.69 -11.65 -13.54
N GLU A 133 -2.73 -12.44 -13.72
CA GLU A 133 -3.60 -12.91 -12.63
C GLU A 133 -2.88 -13.87 -11.69
N ASP A 134 -2.04 -14.76 -12.20
CA ASP A 134 -1.25 -15.68 -11.39
C ASP A 134 -0.17 -14.93 -10.61
N ALA A 135 0.60 -14.06 -11.26
CA ALA A 135 1.58 -13.20 -10.61
C ALA A 135 0.97 -12.31 -9.51
N PHE A 136 -0.23 -11.75 -9.75
CA PHE A 136 -0.98 -11.01 -8.76
C PHE A 136 -1.33 -11.87 -7.53
N SER A 137 -1.80 -13.09 -7.75
CA SER A 137 -2.19 -14.02 -6.69
C SER A 137 -0.99 -14.45 -5.85
N ASP A 138 0.16 -14.66 -6.49
CA ASP A 138 1.42 -15.02 -5.84
C ASP A 138 1.96 -13.86 -4.99
N LEU A 139 1.96 -12.61 -5.52
CA LEU A 139 2.34 -11.41 -4.77
C LEU A 139 1.44 -11.21 -3.54
N ALA A 140 0.12 -11.33 -3.73
CA ALA A 140 -0.84 -11.21 -2.63
C ALA A 140 -0.58 -12.24 -1.54
N SER A 141 -0.35 -13.50 -1.92
CA SER A 141 -0.06 -14.59 -1.00
C SER A 141 1.26 -14.39 -0.28
N ALA A 142 2.31 -13.95 -0.97
CA ALA A 142 3.63 -13.70 -0.39
C ALA A 142 3.57 -12.59 0.67
N PHE A 143 2.91 -11.49 0.39
CA PHE A 143 2.83 -10.35 1.32
C PHE A 143 1.92 -10.62 2.53
N LEU A 144 0.77 -11.28 2.31
CA LEU A 144 -0.10 -11.68 3.42
C LEU A 144 0.57 -12.76 4.28
N GLY A 145 1.28 -13.70 3.67
CA GLY A 145 2.09 -14.70 4.36
C GLY A 145 3.26 -14.11 5.16
N ALA A 146 3.79 -12.95 4.74
CA ALA A 146 4.79 -12.20 5.49
C ALA A 146 4.22 -11.45 6.70
N GLY A 147 2.90 -11.37 6.83
CA GLY A 147 2.25 -10.74 7.98
C GLY A 147 1.68 -9.34 7.69
N ALA A 148 1.48 -8.95 6.43
CA ALA A 148 0.74 -7.73 6.12
C ALA A 148 -0.65 -7.77 6.79
N ASP A 149 -1.06 -6.66 7.38
CA ASP A 149 -2.35 -6.56 8.08
C ASP A 149 -3.53 -6.33 7.14
N ALA A 150 -3.24 -5.82 5.95
CA ALA A 150 -4.17 -5.67 4.84
C ALA A 150 -3.44 -5.76 3.50
N LEU A 151 -4.18 -6.11 2.46
CA LEU A 151 -3.76 -5.96 1.08
C LEU A 151 -4.48 -4.77 0.47
N ALA A 152 -3.79 -3.95 -0.30
CA ALA A 152 -4.40 -2.90 -1.10
C ALA A 152 -4.13 -3.15 -2.59
N VAL A 153 -5.19 -3.10 -3.40
CA VAL A 153 -5.11 -3.25 -4.85
C VAL A 153 -5.16 -1.87 -5.49
N THR A 154 -4.27 -1.60 -6.44
CA THR A 154 -4.22 -0.32 -7.15
C THR A 154 -4.20 -0.50 -8.67
N ALA A 155 -4.86 0.41 -9.38
CA ALA A 155 -4.79 0.57 -10.84
C ALA A 155 -5.18 1.99 -11.22
N ARG A 156 -5.04 2.32 -12.51
CA ARG A 156 -5.44 3.62 -13.05
C ARG A 156 -6.96 3.77 -13.20
N GLN A 157 -7.67 2.66 -13.40
CA GLN A 157 -9.12 2.65 -13.63
C GLN A 157 -9.84 1.98 -12.46
N THR A 158 -10.96 2.53 -12.07
CA THR A 158 -11.78 2.03 -10.96
C THR A 158 -12.25 0.60 -11.17
N ASP A 159 -12.65 0.26 -12.41
CA ASP A 159 -13.15 -1.08 -12.73
C ASP A 159 -12.05 -2.15 -12.60
N ASP A 160 -10.81 -1.81 -12.95
CA ASP A 160 -9.64 -2.67 -12.81
C ASP A 160 -9.34 -2.93 -11.33
N VAL A 161 -9.39 -1.86 -10.51
CA VAL A 161 -9.22 -2.01 -9.05
C VAL A 161 -10.32 -2.88 -8.47
N ALA A 162 -11.57 -2.66 -8.85
CA ALA A 162 -12.70 -3.46 -8.36
C ALA A 162 -12.58 -4.94 -8.76
N ALA A 163 -12.11 -5.24 -9.97
CA ALA A 163 -11.81 -6.61 -10.40
C ALA A 163 -10.70 -7.25 -9.57
N GLY A 164 -9.59 -6.52 -9.37
CA GLY A 164 -8.47 -6.98 -8.54
C GLY A 164 -8.86 -7.20 -7.08
N VAL A 165 -9.67 -6.31 -6.49
CA VAL A 165 -10.18 -6.46 -5.12
C VAL A 165 -11.04 -7.73 -4.98
N ARG A 166 -11.94 -8.00 -5.93
CA ARG A 166 -12.74 -9.23 -5.92
C ARG A 166 -11.86 -10.48 -5.97
N ARG A 167 -10.83 -10.48 -6.81
CA ARG A 167 -9.87 -11.59 -6.91
C ARG A 167 -9.07 -11.76 -5.62
N ALA A 168 -8.54 -10.68 -5.06
CA ALA A 168 -7.78 -10.70 -3.82
C ALA A 168 -8.61 -11.10 -2.58
N ALA A 169 -9.93 -10.91 -2.63
CA ALA A 169 -10.81 -11.18 -1.49
C ALA A 169 -10.79 -12.65 -1.03
N GLU A 170 -10.54 -13.60 -1.94
CA GLU A 170 -10.40 -15.01 -1.58
C GLU A 170 -9.10 -15.26 -0.82
N THR A 171 -7.98 -14.73 -1.32
CA THR A 171 -6.68 -14.80 -0.65
C THR A 171 -6.76 -14.08 0.70
N GLY A 172 -7.33 -12.88 0.76
CA GLY A 172 -7.53 -12.15 2.01
C GLY A 172 -8.30 -12.95 3.05
N ARG A 173 -9.37 -13.66 2.65
CA ARG A 173 -10.15 -14.54 3.55
C ARG A 173 -9.32 -15.72 4.08
N LEU A 174 -8.46 -16.32 3.26
CA LEU A 174 -7.59 -17.43 3.69
C LEU A 174 -6.62 -16.99 4.78
N PHE A 175 -6.11 -15.77 4.71
CA PHE A 175 -5.20 -15.19 5.71
C PHE A 175 -5.94 -14.44 6.83
N GLY A 176 -7.27 -14.31 6.77
CA GLY A 176 -8.06 -13.52 7.74
C GLY A 176 -7.71 -12.02 7.68
N ARG A 177 -7.39 -11.50 6.50
CA ARG A 177 -6.95 -10.11 6.29
C ARG A 177 -7.89 -9.36 5.35
N PRO A 178 -8.17 -8.08 5.64
CA PRO A 178 -8.98 -7.23 4.78
C PRO A 178 -8.27 -6.90 3.47
N VAL A 179 -9.07 -6.68 2.42
CA VAL A 179 -8.62 -6.19 1.13
C VAL A 179 -9.22 -4.82 0.89
N LEU A 180 -8.37 -3.89 0.53
CA LEU A 180 -8.72 -2.52 0.18
C LEU A 180 -8.47 -2.30 -1.32
N GLY A 181 -9.13 -1.32 -1.91
CA GLY A 181 -8.83 -0.86 -3.26
C GLY A 181 -8.62 0.64 -3.24
N PHE A 182 -7.70 1.14 -4.03
CA PHE A 182 -7.64 2.57 -4.31
C PHE A 182 -7.21 2.84 -5.75
N CYS A 183 -7.77 3.92 -6.29
CA CYS A 183 -7.47 4.43 -7.62
C CYS A 183 -7.06 5.88 -7.49
N GLU A 184 -6.01 6.28 -8.19
CA GLU A 184 -5.60 7.66 -8.30
C GLU A 184 -5.93 8.14 -9.71
N ALA A 185 -7.05 8.84 -9.84
CA ALA A 185 -7.48 9.47 -11.08
C ALA A 185 -7.43 11.00 -10.90
N ASP A 186 -6.77 11.68 -11.81
CA ASP A 186 -6.69 13.16 -11.85
C ASP A 186 -6.16 13.81 -10.54
N GLY A 187 -5.27 13.12 -9.84
CA GLY A 187 -4.67 13.59 -8.59
C GLY A 187 -5.59 13.49 -7.37
N VAL A 188 -6.72 12.82 -7.49
CA VAL A 188 -7.64 12.52 -6.38
C VAL A 188 -7.65 11.03 -6.13
N ALA A 189 -7.15 10.60 -4.96
CA ALA A 189 -7.29 9.23 -4.55
C ALA A 189 -8.76 8.93 -4.20
N SER A 190 -9.30 7.87 -4.74
CA SER A 190 -10.55 7.27 -4.29
C SER A 190 -10.27 5.85 -3.84
N GLY A 191 -10.92 5.41 -2.77
CA GLY A 191 -10.68 4.08 -2.23
C GLY A 191 -11.95 3.46 -1.64
N TRP A 192 -11.94 2.14 -1.53
CA TRP A 192 -13.01 1.35 -0.94
C TRP A 192 -12.50 0.04 -0.34
N THR A 193 -13.30 -0.54 0.51
CA THR A 193 -13.09 -1.87 1.07
C THR A 193 -13.70 -2.95 0.18
N ALA A 194 -13.39 -4.22 0.43
CA ALA A 194 -13.90 -5.34 -0.36
C ALA A 194 -15.44 -5.47 -0.34
N ASP A 195 -16.13 -4.93 0.67
CA ASP A 195 -17.58 -4.86 0.75
C ASP A 195 -18.19 -3.66 0.00
N GLY A 196 -17.37 -2.84 -0.63
CA GLY A 196 -17.76 -1.65 -1.39
C GLY A 196 -17.94 -0.38 -0.57
N SER A 197 -17.62 -0.39 0.73
CA SER A 197 -17.65 0.82 1.56
C SER A 197 -16.53 1.77 1.13
N SER A 198 -16.83 3.06 0.94
CA SER A 198 -15.83 4.06 0.55
C SER A 198 -14.85 4.33 1.69
N LEU A 199 -13.57 4.44 1.36
CA LEU A 199 -12.56 4.98 2.27
C LEU A 199 -12.74 6.51 2.39
N GLY A 200 -12.46 7.04 3.57
CA GLY A 200 -12.34 8.49 3.73
C GLY A 200 -11.07 9.01 3.08
N VAL A 201 -11.11 10.21 2.50
CA VAL A 201 -9.94 10.84 1.88
C VAL A 201 -9.72 12.23 2.50
N VAL A 202 -8.53 12.47 3.04
CA VAL A 202 -8.11 13.80 3.46
C VAL A 202 -7.77 14.61 2.22
N SER A 203 -8.34 15.81 2.09
CA SER A 203 -8.07 16.66 0.94
C SER A 203 -6.60 17.13 0.87
N PRO A 204 -6.11 17.59 -0.27
CA PRO A 204 -4.77 18.15 -0.39
C PRO A 204 -4.48 19.33 0.57
N GLU A 205 -5.52 20.01 1.03
CA GLU A 205 -5.44 21.10 2.01
C GLU A 205 -5.48 20.60 3.47
N GLY A 206 -5.54 19.29 3.69
CA GLY A 206 -5.56 18.68 5.02
C GLY A 206 -6.93 18.65 5.70
N VAL A 207 -8.02 18.83 4.94
CA VAL A 207 -9.39 18.79 5.49
C VAL A 207 -9.83 17.32 5.65
N TRP A 208 -10.18 16.94 6.87
CA TRP A 208 -10.69 15.61 7.17
C TRP A 208 -12.09 15.39 6.59
N PRO A 209 -12.39 14.21 6.07
CA PRO A 209 -13.73 13.84 5.65
C PRO A 209 -14.66 13.73 6.87
N ALA A 210 -15.95 13.96 6.66
CA ALA A 210 -16.98 13.80 7.71
C ALA A 210 -17.31 12.33 7.92
N VAL A 211 -16.35 11.54 8.40
CA VAL A 211 -16.50 10.12 8.71
C VAL A 211 -16.17 9.86 10.18
N THR A 212 -16.91 8.95 10.81
CA THR A 212 -16.75 8.60 12.24
C THR A 212 -16.11 7.23 12.45
N ALA A 213 -16.01 6.44 11.40
CA ALA A 213 -15.38 5.10 11.42
C ALA A 213 -14.82 4.76 10.03
N GLY A 214 -13.91 3.79 9.98
CA GLY A 214 -13.26 3.33 8.76
C GLY A 214 -11.83 3.84 8.60
N VAL A 215 -11.22 3.52 7.46
CA VAL A 215 -9.87 3.96 7.14
C VAL A 215 -9.91 5.25 6.33
N VAL A 216 -9.11 6.21 6.73
CA VAL A 216 -8.92 7.49 6.03
C VAL A 216 -7.53 7.50 5.41
N ILE A 217 -7.45 7.78 4.13
CA ILE A 217 -6.20 7.88 3.36
C ILE A 217 -5.94 9.34 2.93
N THR A 218 -4.72 9.63 2.50
CA THR A 218 -4.43 10.92 1.85
C THR A 218 -4.87 10.92 0.40
N ALA A 219 -5.22 12.10 -0.13
CA ALA A 219 -5.47 12.27 -1.55
C ALA A 219 -4.15 12.22 -2.32
N GLY A 220 -3.94 11.12 -3.03
CA GLY A 220 -2.84 10.93 -4.00
C GLY A 220 -1.43 11.14 -3.50
N ASP A 221 -0.49 11.19 -4.44
CA ASP A 221 0.89 11.56 -4.15
C ASP A 221 0.92 13.01 -3.67
N VAL A 222 1.28 13.12 -2.44
CA VAL A 222 1.23 14.32 -1.64
C VAL A 222 2.14 15.36 -2.27
N SER A 223 1.57 16.27 -3.04
CA SER A 223 2.26 17.42 -3.59
C SER A 223 3.08 18.12 -2.50
N GLY A 224 4.12 18.88 -2.86
CA GLY A 224 5.11 19.48 -1.94
C GLY A 224 4.62 20.26 -0.72
N ARG A 225 3.30 20.28 -0.45
CA ARG A 225 2.69 20.83 0.77
C ARG A 225 2.68 19.87 1.97
N TRP A 226 2.85 18.57 1.74
CA TRP A 226 2.83 17.57 2.81
C TRP A 226 4.25 17.37 3.37
N ASP A 227 4.81 18.42 3.93
CA ASP A 227 6.03 18.36 4.71
C ASP A 227 5.77 17.77 6.11
N ALA A 228 6.84 17.51 6.84
CA ALA A 228 6.74 16.89 8.17
C ALA A 228 5.85 17.68 9.16
N PRO A 229 5.92 19.02 9.25
CA PRO A 229 5.01 19.83 10.06
C PRO A 229 3.55 19.64 9.68
N PHE A 230 3.22 19.73 8.38
CA PHE A 230 1.85 19.60 7.90
C PHE A 230 1.27 18.21 8.18
N LEU A 231 2.03 17.14 7.94
CA LEU A 231 1.59 15.77 8.25
C LEU A 231 1.31 15.56 9.73
N ARG A 232 2.13 16.15 10.60
CA ARG A 232 1.93 16.11 12.05
C ARG A 232 0.64 16.80 12.45
N ASP A 233 0.39 17.96 11.88
CA ASP A 233 -0.81 18.76 12.15
C ASP A 233 -2.07 18.02 11.67
N VAL A 234 -2.05 17.49 10.44
CA VAL A 234 -3.15 16.69 9.87
C VAL A 234 -3.42 15.45 10.70
N GLY A 235 -2.38 14.65 10.99
CA GLY A 235 -2.54 13.42 11.76
C GLY A 235 -2.99 13.67 13.21
N GLY A 236 -2.57 14.80 13.81
CA GLY A 236 -2.97 15.20 15.15
C GLY A 236 -4.37 15.84 15.23
N ALA A 237 -4.89 16.38 14.14
CA ALA A 237 -6.18 17.07 14.06
C ALA A 237 -7.38 16.15 13.78
N ARG A 238 -7.18 14.82 13.79
CA ARG A 238 -8.30 13.89 13.56
C ARG A 238 -9.40 14.06 14.61
N PRO A 239 -10.67 13.96 14.19
CA PRO A 239 -11.84 14.13 15.05
C PRO A 239 -11.98 13.08 16.14
#